data_c6a6b0dde74a5380e761a72e9c5f5181
#
_entry.id   c6a6b0dde74a5380e761a72e9c5f5181
#
_cell.length_a   1.000
_cell.length_b   1.000
_cell.length_c   1.000
_cell.angle_alpha   90.00
_cell.angle_beta   90.00
_cell.angle_gamma   90.00
#
_symmetry.space_group_name_H-M   'P 1'
#
loop_
_entity.id
_entity.type
_entity.pdbx_description
1 polymer ?
#
loop_
_entity_poly.entity_id
_entity_poly.type
_entity_poly.pdbx_seq_one_letter_code
_entity_poly.pdbx_strand_id
1 'polypeptide(L)'
;MKNVLNYQTCEYDCGPVSLLNGIRYLFDREEIYPDIVKFIMLYCMDTYNENGELCKRGTSAAAMNYITNWLNHFSETRRFPIHCDYLTGEDVVLSPGSPIWTALEAGGAVVVRVNLECWHYVLLTRISDDRVLLFDPYYEEEDDPEFDEEYNTEEIRFLYDMPKQANRCVSIQRLNRTDTGYYQMGEPKGREAVIMVNTDKATI
;
A
#
# COMPACT_ATOMS: atom_id res chain seq x y z
N MET A 1 -13.95 15.45 5.21
CA MET A 1 -13.52 15.72 3.80
C MET A 1 -12.53 14.64 3.38
N LYS A 2 -12.79 13.87 2.30
CA LYS A 2 -11.84 12.87 1.80
C LYS A 2 -10.50 13.53 1.41
N ASN A 3 -9.41 12.92 1.85
CA ASN A 3 -8.06 13.41 1.62
C ASN A 3 -7.58 13.10 0.18
N VAL A 4 -6.72 13.93 -0.35
CA VAL A 4 -5.87 13.57 -1.50
C VAL A 4 -4.77 12.64 -1.00
N LEU A 5 -4.45 11.62 -1.77
CA LEU A 5 -3.33 10.72 -1.48
C LEU A 5 -2.01 11.38 -1.87
N ASN A 6 -0.95 11.06 -1.18
CA ASN A 6 0.34 11.74 -1.31
C ASN A 6 1.35 10.86 -2.04
N TYR A 7 2.18 11.50 -2.85
CA TYR A 7 3.38 10.90 -3.38
C TYR A 7 4.50 10.87 -2.33
N GLN A 8 5.44 9.95 -2.51
CA GLN A 8 6.66 9.89 -1.70
C GLN A 8 7.57 11.10 -1.98
N THR A 9 8.42 11.42 -1.02
CA THR A 9 9.31 12.58 -1.09
C THR A 9 10.78 12.19 -1.21
N CYS A 10 11.09 10.92 -1.03
CA CYS A 10 12.41 10.34 -1.24
C CYS A 10 12.27 8.88 -1.76
N GLU A 11 13.37 8.30 -2.20
CA GLU A 11 13.42 6.93 -2.76
C GLU A 11 13.03 5.82 -1.75
N TYR A 12 12.99 6.14 -0.45
CA TYR A 12 12.91 5.13 0.62
C TYR A 12 11.60 5.16 1.42
N ASP A 13 10.72 6.14 1.20
CA ASP A 13 9.52 6.35 2.02
C ASP A 13 8.21 5.79 1.43
N CYS A 14 8.30 4.88 0.44
CA CYS A 14 7.11 4.22 -0.12
C CYS A 14 6.26 3.49 0.94
N GLY A 15 6.90 2.81 1.90
CA GLY A 15 6.22 2.11 2.99
C GLY A 15 5.37 3.03 3.87
N PRO A 16 5.97 4.02 4.57
CA PRO A 16 5.22 4.96 5.40
C PRO A 16 4.19 5.75 4.61
N VAL A 17 4.49 6.17 3.38
CA VAL A 17 3.54 6.92 2.56
C VAL A 17 2.36 6.06 2.15
N SER A 18 2.56 4.79 1.76
CA SER A 18 1.47 3.87 1.44
C SER A 18 0.58 3.58 2.66
N LEU A 19 1.14 3.37 3.85
CA LEU A 19 0.36 3.22 5.08
C LEU A 19 -0.45 4.47 5.40
N LEU A 20 0.16 5.66 5.33
CA LEU A 20 -0.52 6.93 5.55
C LEU A 20 -1.60 7.19 4.50
N ASN A 21 -1.38 6.79 3.26
CA ASN A 21 -2.38 6.87 2.20
C ASN A 21 -3.57 5.95 2.48
N GLY A 22 -3.34 4.75 3.02
CA GLY A 22 -4.41 3.86 3.47
C GLY A 22 -5.26 4.50 4.57
N ILE A 23 -4.62 5.12 5.58
CA ILE A 23 -5.33 5.88 6.62
C ILE A 23 -6.14 7.04 6.00
N ARG A 24 -5.56 7.80 5.07
CA ARG A 24 -6.25 8.91 4.39
C ARG A 24 -7.39 8.47 3.49
N TYR A 25 -7.30 7.28 2.92
CA TYR A 25 -8.36 6.69 2.11
C TYR A 25 -9.57 6.28 2.96
N LEU A 26 -9.33 5.69 4.13
CA LEU A 26 -10.35 5.15 5.02
C LEU A 26 -11.04 6.21 5.89
N PHE A 27 -10.32 7.28 6.27
CA PHE A 27 -10.78 8.28 7.25
C PHE A 27 -10.80 9.68 6.66
N ASP A 28 -11.72 10.50 7.10
CA ASP A 28 -11.69 11.93 6.82
C ASP A 28 -10.56 12.59 7.62
N ARG A 29 -10.03 13.72 7.11
CA ARG A 29 -8.89 14.41 7.71
C ARG A 29 -9.07 14.71 9.19
N GLU A 30 -10.27 15.10 9.57
CA GLU A 30 -10.64 15.49 10.92
C GLU A 30 -10.67 14.30 11.91
N GLU A 31 -10.77 13.07 11.38
CA GLU A 31 -10.77 11.83 12.14
C GLU A 31 -9.36 11.33 12.46
N ILE A 32 -8.35 11.75 11.66
CA ILE A 32 -6.98 11.21 11.75
C ILE A 32 -6.22 11.84 12.92
N TYR A 33 -5.85 11.03 13.88
CA TYR A 33 -5.03 11.45 15.02
C TYR A 33 -3.58 11.77 14.58
N PRO A 34 -3.01 12.90 15.01
CA PRO A 34 -1.61 13.23 14.71
C PRO A 34 -0.61 12.17 15.19
N ASP A 35 -0.94 11.41 16.23
CA ASP A 35 -0.10 10.35 16.77
C ASP A 35 0.10 9.21 15.77
N ILE A 36 -0.93 8.88 14.95
CA ILE A 36 -0.84 7.86 13.89
C ILE A 36 0.22 8.28 12.87
N VAL A 37 0.14 9.53 12.40
CA VAL A 37 1.08 10.07 11.40
C VAL A 37 2.52 10.04 11.93
N LYS A 38 2.71 10.53 13.16
CA LYS A 38 4.03 10.56 13.80
C LYS A 38 4.60 9.17 14.00
N PHE A 39 3.78 8.23 14.46
CA PHE A 39 4.22 6.88 14.75
C PHE A 39 4.66 6.14 13.48
N ILE A 40 3.84 6.19 12.43
CA ILE A 40 4.17 5.57 11.14
C ILE A 40 5.49 6.15 10.60
N MET A 41 5.63 7.48 10.55
CA MET A 41 6.86 8.11 10.05
C MET A 41 8.09 7.78 10.90
N LEU A 42 7.94 7.63 12.21
CA LEU A 42 9.05 7.37 13.12
C LEU A 42 9.56 5.93 13.05
N TYR A 43 8.67 4.95 12.88
CA TYR A 43 9.02 3.53 13.02
C TYR A 43 9.03 2.74 11.70
N CYS A 44 8.57 3.33 10.59
CA CYS A 44 8.48 2.65 9.32
C CYS A 44 9.81 2.63 8.55
N MET A 45 10.67 3.62 8.74
CA MET A 45 11.96 3.71 8.05
C MET A 45 13.09 3.19 8.96
N ASP A 46 13.11 1.88 9.16
CA ASP A 46 13.92 1.21 10.18
C ASP A 46 15.19 0.55 9.63
N THR A 47 15.45 0.62 8.34
CA THR A 47 16.54 -0.10 7.70
C THR A 47 17.75 0.78 7.41
N TYR A 48 18.93 0.14 7.37
CA TYR A 48 20.21 0.77 7.05
C TYR A 48 20.65 0.40 5.64
N ASN A 49 21.24 1.33 4.92
CA ASN A 49 21.93 1.03 3.67
C ASN A 49 23.29 0.39 3.90
N GLU A 50 24.02 0.08 2.82
CA GLU A 50 25.35 -0.55 2.88
C GLU A 50 26.40 0.31 3.59
N ASN A 51 26.20 1.62 3.66
CA ASN A 51 27.05 2.57 4.35
C ASN A 51 26.72 2.75 5.84
N GLY A 52 25.70 2.02 6.35
CA GLY A 52 25.24 2.13 7.74
C GLY A 52 24.37 3.37 8.00
N GLU A 53 23.84 4.02 6.97
CA GLU A 53 22.94 5.17 7.09
C GLU A 53 21.52 4.68 7.32
N LEU A 54 20.91 5.11 8.44
CA LEU A 54 19.53 4.80 8.80
C LEU A 54 18.54 5.50 7.85
N CYS A 55 17.39 4.88 7.63
CA CYS A 55 16.29 5.39 6.79
C CYS A 55 16.60 5.43 5.28
N LYS A 56 17.67 4.77 4.83
CA LYS A 56 18.10 4.79 3.43
C LYS A 56 18.04 3.43 2.72
N ARG A 57 17.11 2.56 3.14
CA ARG A 57 16.85 1.27 2.49
C ARG A 57 15.37 0.85 2.56
N GLY A 58 14.48 1.82 2.84
CA GLY A 58 13.04 1.58 2.91
C GLY A 58 12.57 1.00 4.25
N THR A 59 11.52 0.20 4.20
CA THR A 59 10.78 -0.35 5.34
C THR A 59 10.95 -1.85 5.40
N SER A 60 11.26 -2.39 6.59
CA SER A 60 11.34 -3.84 6.79
C SER A 60 9.97 -4.47 7.02
N ALA A 61 9.86 -5.78 6.76
CA ALA A 61 8.70 -6.60 7.13
C ALA A 61 8.40 -6.53 8.64
N ALA A 62 9.45 -6.44 9.48
CA ALA A 62 9.29 -6.29 10.92
C ALA A 62 8.62 -4.97 11.30
N ALA A 63 8.99 -3.86 10.65
CA ALA A 63 8.36 -2.57 10.86
C ALA A 63 6.90 -2.56 10.42
N MET A 64 6.57 -3.15 9.26
CA MET A 64 5.19 -3.27 8.79
C MET A 64 4.32 -4.05 9.77
N ASN A 65 4.78 -5.20 10.27
CA ASN A 65 4.07 -5.98 11.29
C ASN A 65 3.94 -5.20 12.61
N TYR A 66 5.01 -4.54 13.06
CA TYR A 66 4.99 -3.76 14.29
C TYR A 66 3.97 -2.63 14.24
N ILE A 67 3.92 -1.89 13.13
CA ILE A 67 2.96 -0.80 12.93
C ILE A 67 1.52 -1.33 12.86
N THR A 68 1.29 -2.47 12.20
CA THR A 68 -0.02 -3.14 12.15
C THR A 68 -0.54 -3.45 13.56
N ASN A 69 0.30 -4.08 14.41
CA ASN A 69 -0.05 -4.40 15.79
C ASN A 69 -0.26 -3.13 16.64
N TRP A 70 0.56 -2.10 16.44
CA TRP A 70 0.40 -0.83 17.13
C TRP A 70 -0.91 -0.13 16.76
N LEU A 71 -1.32 -0.14 15.48
CA LEU A 71 -2.59 0.44 15.03
C LEU A 71 -3.79 -0.25 15.69
N ASN A 72 -3.75 -1.58 15.83
CA ASN A 72 -4.79 -2.33 16.55
C ASN A 72 -4.83 -1.96 18.02
N HIS A 73 -3.67 -1.87 18.70
CA HIS A 73 -3.63 -1.42 20.08
C HIS A 73 -4.10 0.03 20.25
N PHE A 74 -3.74 0.91 19.31
CA PHE A 74 -4.23 2.30 19.28
C PHE A 74 -5.74 2.36 19.11
N SER A 75 -6.31 1.50 18.24
CA SER A 75 -7.75 1.34 18.06
C SER A 75 -8.45 1.05 19.39
N GLU A 76 -7.98 0.06 20.13
CA GLU A 76 -8.54 -0.33 21.42
C GLU A 76 -8.44 0.79 22.47
N THR A 77 -7.28 1.44 22.57
CA THR A 77 -7.00 2.43 23.63
C THR A 77 -7.61 3.80 23.37
N ARG A 78 -7.72 4.20 22.10
CA ARG A 78 -8.21 5.52 21.67
C ARG A 78 -9.60 5.46 21.03
N ARG A 79 -10.19 4.27 20.89
CA ARG A 79 -11.47 4.05 20.18
C ARG A 79 -11.44 4.60 18.75
N PHE A 80 -10.30 4.47 18.10
CA PHE A 80 -10.16 4.80 16.68
C PHE A 80 -10.64 3.60 15.87
N PRO A 81 -11.65 3.72 14.99
CA PRO A 81 -12.33 2.58 14.40
C PRO A 81 -11.52 1.96 13.24
N ILE A 82 -10.32 1.47 13.52
CA ILE A 82 -9.47 0.75 12.58
C ILE A 82 -9.19 -0.67 13.04
N HIS A 83 -9.19 -1.59 12.11
CA HIS A 83 -8.64 -2.94 12.28
C HIS A 83 -7.61 -3.21 11.18
N CYS A 84 -6.50 -3.83 11.54
CA CYS A 84 -5.41 -4.13 10.62
C CYS A 84 -4.98 -5.59 10.74
N ASP A 85 -4.72 -6.26 9.61
CA ASP A 85 -4.13 -7.59 9.54
C ASP A 85 -2.82 -7.54 8.74
N TYR A 86 -1.78 -8.18 9.26
CA TYR A 86 -0.52 -8.38 8.55
C TYR A 86 -0.48 -9.78 7.95
N LEU A 87 -0.39 -9.85 6.63
CA LEU A 87 -0.34 -11.10 5.88
C LEU A 87 1.05 -11.34 5.30
N THR A 88 1.42 -12.62 5.19
CA THR A 88 2.68 -13.03 4.54
C THR A 88 2.47 -14.35 3.76
N GLY A 89 3.36 -14.61 2.84
CA GLY A 89 3.39 -15.91 2.15
C GLY A 89 2.21 -16.14 1.21
N GLU A 90 1.66 -17.33 1.25
CA GLU A 90 0.56 -17.78 0.38
C GLU A 90 -0.77 -17.02 0.62
N ASP A 91 -0.94 -16.41 1.81
CA ASP A 91 -2.13 -15.63 2.13
C ASP A 91 -2.15 -14.28 1.37
N VAL A 92 -1.01 -13.88 0.82
CA VAL A 92 -0.88 -12.64 0.01
C VAL A 92 -1.15 -12.99 -1.46
N VAL A 93 -2.42 -13.06 -1.77
CA VAL A 93 -2.93 -13.34 -3.12
C VAL A 93 -4.20 -12.52 -3.35
N LEU A 94 -4.37 -11.99 -4.55
CA LEU A 94 -5.59 -11.29 -4.96
C LEU A 94 -6.45 -12.24 -5.80
N SER A 95 -7.39 -12.92 -5.15
CA SER A 95 -8.34 -13.85 -5.77
C SER A 95 -9.67 -13.81 -5.04
N PRO A 96 -10.81 -14.12 -5.71
CA PRO A 96 -12.11 -14.17 -5.06
C PRO A 96 -12.10 -15.01 -3.77
N GLY A 97 -12.54 -14.39 -2.67
CA GLY A 97 -12.58 -15.01 -1.34
C GLY A 97 -11.27 -14.98 -0.56
N SER A 98 -10.15 -14.45 -1.12
CA SER A 98 -8.94 -14.21 -0.34
C SER A 98 -9.13 -13.07 0.67
N PRO A 99 -8.32 -13.00 1.75
CA PRO A 99 -8.42 -11.92 2.73
C PRO A 99 -8.29 -10.52 2.08
N ILE A 100 -7.36 -10.35 1.12
CA ILE A 100 -7.17 -9.10 0.39
C ILE A 100 -8.41 -8.75 -0.43
N TRP A 101 -8.97 -9.72 -1.16
CA TRP A 101 -10.17 -9.53 -1.96
C TRP A 101 -11.35 -9.09 -1.09
N THR A 102 -11.61 -9.84 -0.02
CA THR A 102 -12.71 -9.56 0.91
C THR A 102 -12.59 -8.17 1.54
N ALA A 103 -11.39 -7.77 1.94
CA ALA A 103 -11.14 -6.45 2.50
C ALA A 103 -11.44 -5.33 1.49
N LEU A 104 -11.00 -5.47 0.23
CA LEU A 104 -11.24 -4.47 -0.82
C LEU A 104 -12.73 -4.37 -1.19
N GLU A 105 -13.47 -5.49 -1.25
CA GLU A 105 -14.93 -5.50 -1.45
C GLU A 105 -15.69 -4.81 -0.31
N ALA A 106 -15.21 -4.96 0.93
CA ALA A 106 -15.77 -4.28 2.11
C ALA A 106 -15.38 -2.78 2.19
N GLY A 107 -14.67 -2.23 1.21
CA GLY A 107 -14.22 -0.84 1.19
C GLY A 107 -12.97 -0.57 2.02
N GLY A 108 -12.23 -1.61 2.37
CA GLY A 108 -10.92 -1.53 3.01
C GLY A 108 -9.82 -1.03 2.07
N ALA A 109 -8.62 -0.95 2.59
CA ALA A 109 -7.40 -0.56 1.90
C ALA A 109 -6.30 -1.57 2.20
N VAL A 110 -5.46 -1.89 1.23
CA VAL A 110 -4.40 -2.89 1.41
C VAL A 110 -3.07 -2.34 0.91
N VAL A 111 -2.11 -2.21 1.80
CA VAL A 111 -0.72 -1.95 1.41
C VAL A 111 -0.07 -3.28 1.07
N VAL A 112 0.48 -3.39 -0.13
CA VAL A 112 1.12 -4.60 -0.62
C VAL A 112 2.50 -4.30 -1.17
N ARG A 113 3.43 -5.24 -0.99
CA ARG A 113 4.76 -5.16 -1.57
C ARG A 113 4.77 -5.73 -2.98
N VAL A 114 5.24 -4.95 -3.94
CA VAL A 114 5.40 -5.30 -5.35
C VAL A 114 6.83 -5.00 -5.81
N ASN A 115 7.18 -5.46 -6.99
CA ASN A 115 8.45 -5.10 -7.63
C ASN A 115 8.25 -3.89 -8.56
N LEU A 116 9.20 -2.94 -8.51
CA LEU A 116 9.44 -1.84 -9.45
C LEU A 116 10.96 -1.68 -9.54
N GLU A 117 11.66 -2.59 -10.26
CA GLU A 117 13.13 -2.77 -10.22
C GLU A 117 13.65 -3.11 -8.81
N CYS A 118 13.11 -2.50 -7.78
CA CYS A 118 13.30 -2.82 -6.37
C CYS A 118 11.97 -3.18 -5.68
N TRP A 119 12.03 -3.69 -4.46
CA TRP A 119 10.82 -3.92 -3.66
C TRP A 119 10.21 -2.59 -3.23
N HIS A 120 8.93 -2.45 -3.51
CA HIS A 120 8.18 -1.21 -3.38
C HIS A 120 6.80 -1.47 -2.75
N TYR A 121 6.29 -0.51 -1.96
CA TYR A 121 4.96 -0.61 -1.38
C TYR A 121 3.98 0.30 -2.11
N VAL A 122 2.82 -0.27 -2.44
CA VAL A 122 1.70 0.45 -3.07
C VAL A 122 0.41 0.21 -2.27
N LEU A 123 -0.59 1.07 -2.45
CA LEU A 123 -1.88 0.97 -1.81
C LEU A 123 -2.94 0.47 -2.79
N LEU A 124 -3.49 -0.72 -2.58
CA LEU A 124 -4.68 -1.21 -3.28
C LEU A 124 -5.93 -0.59 -2.63
N THR A 125 -6.87 -0.10 -3.45
CA THR A 125 -8.06 0.61 -2.96
C THR A 125 -9.38 0.02 -3.45
N ARG A 126 -9.40 -0.67 -4.60
CA ARG A 126 -10.64 -1.21 -5.16
C ARG A 126 -10.38 -2.24 -6.24
N ILE A 127 -11.23 -3.27 -6.28
CA ILE A 127 -11.29 -4.21 -7.40
C ILE A 127 -12.23 -3.63 -8.47
N SER A 128 -11.84 -3.76 -9.73
CA SER A 128 -12.61 -3.38 -10.91
C SER A 128 -12.48 -4.47 -11.97
N ASP A 129 -13.44 -5.36 -12.03
CA ASP A 129 -13.45 -6.54 -12.90
C ASP A 129 -12.19 -7.43 -12.69
N ASP A 130 -11.37 -7.59 -13.70
CA ASP A 130 -10.10 -8.34 -13.69
C ASP A 130 -8.89 -7.49 -13.28
N ARG A 131 -9.14 -6.27 -12.77
CA ARG A 131 -8.12 -5.28 -12.41
C ARG A 131 -8.29 -4.80 -10.98
N VAL A 132 -7.25 -4.17 -10.48
CA VAL A 132 -7.27 -3.46 -9.20
C VAL A 132 -6.86 -2.00 -9.42
N LEU A 133 -7.56 -1.10 -8.77
CA LEU A 133 -7.17 0.30 -8.63
C LEU A 133 -6.19 0.40 -7.48
N LEU A 134 -5.05 1.01 -7.73
CA LEU A 134 -4.03 1.22 -6.71
C LEU A 134 -3.47 2.64 -6.77
N PHE A 135 -2.95 3.10 -5.66
CA PHE A 135 -2.17 4.32 -5.59
C PHE A 135 -0.72 3.96 -5.33
N ASP A 136 0.12 4.26 -6.32
CA ASP A 136 1.55 4.18 -6.21
C ASP A 136 2.09 5.50 -5.66
N PRO A 137 2.82 5.52 -4.54
CA PRO A 137 3.42 6.74 -4.03
C PRO A 137 4.59 7.24 -4.89
N TYR A 138 5.18 6.41 -5.76
CA TYR A 138 6.17 6.88 -6.72
C TYR A 138 5.49 7.69 -7.82
N TYR A 139 5.98 8.93 -8.02
CA TYR A 139 5.45 9.81 -9.06
C TYR A 139 6.06 9.47 -10.41
N GLU A 140 5.23 9.19 -11.40
CA GLU A 140 5.59 8.90 -12.76
C GLU A 140 4.50 9.38 -13.71
N GLU A 141 4.86 9.95 -14.85
CA GLU A 141 3.95 10.41 -15.90
C GLU A 141 4.33 9.83 -17.26
N GLU A 142 3.34 9.41 -18.05
CA GLU A 142 3.57 8.79 -19.38
C GLU A 142 4.20 9.73 -20.41
N ASP A 143 4.12 11.05 -20.20
CA ASP A 143 4.70 12.07 -21.07
C ASP A 143 6.09 12.54 -20.60
N ASP A 144 6.63 11.97 -19.53
CA ASP A 144 7.99 12.23 -19.10
C ASP A 144 8.98 11.65 -20.12
N PRO A 145 10.00 12.42 -20.57
CA PRO A 145 11.05 11.92 -21.45
C PRO A 145 11.89 10.75 -20.88
N GLU A 146 11.91 10.62 -19.57
CA GLU A 146 12.59 9.55 -18.82
C GLU A 146 11.63 8.41 -18.43
N PHE A 147 10.42 8.38 -19.01
CA PHE A 147 9.42 7.35 -18.72
C PHE A 147 9.96 5.95 -18.94
N ASP A 148 9.81 5.10 -17.93
CA ASP A 148 10.31 3.74 -17.99
C ASP A 148 9.42 2.86 -18.87
N GLU A 149 10.00 2.27 -19.91
CA GLU A 149 9.31 1.40 -20.87
C GLU A 149 8.69 0.14 -20.21
N GLU A 150 9.13 -0.28 -19.02
CA GLU A 150 8.56 -1.39 -18.27
C GLU A 150 7.09 -1.15 -17.87
N TYR A 151 6.64 0.12 -17.80
CA TYR A 151 5.24 0.47 -17.66
C TYR A 151 4.42 0.28 -18.94
N ASN A 152 5.06 0.22 -20.12
CA ASN A 152 4.37 0.20 -21.41
C ASN A 152 3.78 -1.18 -21.73
N THR A 153 2.70 -1.53 -21.04
CA THR A 153 1.97 -2.78 -21.18
C THR A 153 0.48 -2.57 -21.06
N GLU A 154 -0.32 -3.38 -21.76
CA GLU A 154 -1.79 -3.34 -21.63
C GLU A 154 -2.29 -3.67 -20.21
N GLU A 155 -1.46 -4.28 -19.37
CA GLU A 155 -1.81 -4.68 -18.02
C GLU A 155 -1.68 -3.56 -16.99
N ILE A 156 -0.99 -2.46 -17.33
CA ILE A 156 -0.81 -1.28 -16.48
C ILE A 156 -1.43 -0.08 -17.19
N ARG A 157 -2.25 0.69 -16.48
CA ARG A 157 -2.83 1.95 -16.97
C ARG A 157 -2.64 3.06 -15.95
N PHE A 158 -2.18 4.20 -16.40
CA PHE A 158 -2.08 5.42 -15.60
C PHE A 158 -3.44 6.08 -15.46
N LEU A 159 -3.72 6.66 -14.29
CA LEU A 159 -4.96 7.36 -13.97
C LEU A 159 -4.62 8.72 -13.37
N TYR A 160 -5.15 9.80 -13.98
CA TYR A 160 -4.83 11.17 -13.57
C TYR A 160 -6.00 11.91 -12.89
N ASP A 161 -7.19 11.33 -12.93
CA ASP A 161 -8.44 11.95 -12.49
C ASP A 161 -8.97 11.46 -11.13
N MET A 162 -8.22 10.57 -10.46
CA MET A 162 -8.63 9.93 -9.21
C MET A 162 -7.67 10.18 -8.01
N PRO A 163 -7.29 11.44 -7.70
CA PRO A 163 -6.23 11.74 -6.72
C PRO A 163 -6.55 11.34 -5.28
N LYS A 164 -7.78 10.93 -5.00
CA LYS A 164 -8.25 10.47 -3.67
C LYS A 164 -8.38 8.95 -3.58
N GLN A 165 -8.02 8.23 -4.63
CA GLN A 165 -8.26 6.80 -4.70
C GLN A 165 -7.12 6.04 -5.39
N ALA A 166 -6.73 6.43 -6.59
CA ALA A 166 -5.81 5.67 -7.42
C ALA A 166 -5.06 6.56 -8.41
N ASN A 167 -3.87 6.12 -8.82
CA ASN A 167 -3.14 6.67 -9.95
C ASN A 167 -2.69 5.58 -10.94
N ARG A 168 -2.99 4.30 -10.64
CA ARG A 168 -2.75 3.15 -11.51
C ARG A 168 -3.96 2.20 -11.50
N CYS A 169 -4.14 1.50 -12.62
CA CYS A 169 -5.07 0.39 -12.76
C CYS A 169 -4.30 -0.80 -13.34
N VAL A 170 -4.11 -1.86 -12.54
CA VAL A 170 -3.22 -2.98 -12.87
C VAL A 170 -4.04 -4.27 -12.93
N SER A 171 -3.70 -5.19 -13.87
CA SER A 171 -4.39 -6.48 -13.95
C SER A 171 -4.09 -7.34 -12.71
N ILE A 172 -5.11 -8.02 -12.20
CA ILE A 172 -4.97 -8.94 -11.05
C ILE A 172 -4.03 -10.09 -11.40
N GLN A 173 -4.07 -10.57 -12.65
CA GLN A 173 -3.17 -11.59 -13.14
C GLN A 173 -1.69 -11.13 -13.01
N ARG A 174 -1.39 -9.88 -13.37
CA ARG A 174 -0.03 -9.34 -13.26
C ARG A 174 0.43 -9.25 -11.82
N LEU A 175 -0.39 -8.70 -10.93
CA LEU A 175 -0.06 -8.63 -9.50
C LEU A 175 0.31 -9.99 -8.90
N ASN A 176 -0.45 -11.03 -9.23
CA ASN A 176 -0.25 -12.37 -8.67
C ASN A 176 0.95 -13.14 -9.25
N ARG A 177 1.64 -12.63 -10.28
CA ARG A 177 2.81 -13.30 -10.86
C ARG A 177 3.93 -13.50 -9.84
N THR A 178 4.72 -14.53 -10.07
CA THR A 178 5.86 -14.91 -9.22
C THR A 178 7.19 -14.33 -9.70
N ASP A 179 7.20 -13.68 -10.85
CA ASP A 179 8.35 -12.99 -11.40
C ASP A 179 8.62 -11.66 -10.67
N THR A 180 9.60 -10.89 -11.16
CA THR A 180 10.00 -9.59 -10.60
C THR A 180 9.81 -8.42 -11.57
N GLY A 181 8.85 -8.52 -12.49
CA GLY A 181 8.45 -7.39 -13.33
C GLY A 181 7.55 -6.39 -12.57
N TYR A 182 7.33 -5.24 -13.16
CA TYR A 182 6.59 -4.14 -12.54
C TYR A 182 5.18 -4.54 -12.05
N TYR A 183 4.87 -4.14 -10.84
CA TYR A 183 3.65 -4.48 -10.09
C TYR A 183 3.41 -5.99 -9.92
N GLN A 184 4.44 -6.80 -9.90
CA GLN A 184 4.34 -8.22 -9.57
C GLN A 184 4.73 -8.45 -8.11
N MET A 185 3.98 -9.29 -7.39
CA MET A 185 4.25 -9.59 -5.98
C MET A 185 5.39 -10.60 -5.77
N GLY A 186 5.87 -11.23 -6.86
CA GLY A 186 6.96 -12.20 -6.80
C GLY A 186 6.57 -13.52 -6.13
N GLU A 187 7.58 -14.29 -5.72
CA GLU A 187 7.42 -15.57 -5.06
C GLU A 187 6.65 -15.46 -3.74
N PRO A 188 5.69 -16.37 -3.44
CA PRO A 188 4.85 -16.30 -2.24
C PRO A 188 5.63 -16.13 -0.95
N LYS A 189 6.73 -16.85 -0.76
CA LYS A 189 7.58 -16.77 0.44
C LYS A 189 8.10 -15.36 0.76
N GLY A 190 8.13 -14.47 -0.24
CA GLY A 190 8.60 -13.09 -0.10
C GLY A 190 7.46 -12.06 -0.04
N ARG A 191 6.21 -12.49 -0.19
CA ARG A 191 5.07 -11.58 -0.22
C ARG A 191 4.69 -11.11 1.18
N GLU A 192 4.24 -9.88 1.26
CA GLU A 192 3.65 -9.30 2.46
C GLU A 192 2.63 -8.23 2.12
N ALA A 193 1.63 -8.10 2.99
CA ALA A 193 0.59 -7.08 2.86
C ALA A 193 0.06 -6.66 4.24
N VAL A 194 -0.44 -5.44 4.32
CA VAL A 194 -1.19 -4.91 5.46
C VAL A 194 -2.59 -4.57 5.01
N ILE A 195 -3.56 -5.30 5.49
CA ILE A 195 -4.99 -4.97 5.34
C ILE A 195 -5.34 -3.93 6.39
N MET A 196 -6.12 -2.92 6.00
CA MET A 196 -6.68 -1.91 6.88
C MET A 196 -8.16 -1.73 6.58
N VAL A 197 -9.01 -1.77 7.59
CA VAL A 197 -10.44 -1.53 7.46
C VAL A 197 -10.92 -0.51 8.49
N ASN A 198 -11.84 0.36 8.07
CA ASN A 198 -12.56 1.22 9.00
C ASN A 198 -13.77 0.44 9.52
N THR A 199 -13.75 0.06 10.81
CA THR A 199 -14.76 -0.82 11.42
C THR A 199 -16.15 -0.18 11.53
N ASP A 200 -16.25 1.13 11.45
CA ASP A 200 -17.54 1.85 11.45
C ASP A 200 -18.17 1.94 10.06
N LYS A 201 -17.37 1.79 8.99
CA LYS A 201 -17.79 1.95 7.59
C LYS A 201 -17.75 0.65 6.78
N ALA A 202 -17.09 -0.40 7.30
CA ALA A 202 -17.00 -1.68 6.61
C ALA A 202 -18.42 -2.29 6.48
N THR A 203 -18.81 -2.56 5.24
CA THR A 203 -20.05 -3.30 4.96
C THR A 203 -19.73 -4.78 5.15
N ILE A 204 -20.21 -5.36 6.25
CA ILE A 204 -20.12 -6.81 6.52
C ILE A 204 -21.12 -7.56 5.64
#